data_1a475b4239ed261dc9adfcd59bf42ac2
#
_entry.id   1a475b4239ed261dc9adfcd59bf42ac2
#
_cell.length_a   1.000
_cell.length_b   1.000
_cell.length_c   1.000
_cell.angle_alpha   90.00
_cell.angle_beta   90.00
_cell.angle_gamma   90.00
#
_symmetry.space_group_name_H-M   'P 1'
#
loop_
_entity.id
_entity.type
_entity.pdbx_description
1 polymer ?
#
loop_
_entity_poly.entity_id
_entity_poly.type
_entity_poly.pdbx_seq_one_letter_code
_entity_poly.pdbx_strand_id
1 'polypeptide(L)'
;MKSSVKKLIIFLAIIFLFFIYAGLRTYNSHIKDQLISSKNQINSSEEKSKKEKKFEIKDLSNEEKKQREESLGFEISEIKYIKFFEGEKYREQEVKNKEGYKIEDISEVKNVVEFSGDHYQSICDNKKNEEVTVKIGEKKFKNDYMTDLPIDAKIISNALGFDVKREILIDLNLDIKVEGKTFATVSLYPEINSYDFKIANKDGNIRKGRAKKVCGAYLIVRKEKINES
;
A
#
# COMPACT_ATOMS: atom_id res chain seq x y z
N MET A 1 -54.09 -43.14 -44.19
CA MET A 1 -53.84 -41.76 -43.74
C MET A 1 -53.79 -41.58 -42.20
N LYS A 2 -54.64 -42.25 -41.39
CA LYS A 2 -54.67 -42.04 -39.90
C LYS A 2 -53.36 -42.43 -39.16
N SER A 3 -52.56 -43.41 -39.66
CA SER A 3 -51.32 -43.87 -39.01
C SER A 3 -50.16 -42.87 -39.15
N SER A 4 -50.02 -42.22 -40.31
CA SER A 4 -48.93 -41.32 -40.61
C SER A 4 -49.04 -39.99 -39.80
N VAL A 5 -50.27 -39.50 -39.59
CA VAL A 5 -50.53 -38.29 -38.80
C VAL A 5 -50.19 -38.55 -37.30
N LYS A 6 -50.51 -39.70 -36.77
CA LYS A 6 -50.14 -40.04 -35.38
C LYS A 6 -48.63 -40.08 -35.18
N LYS A 7 -47.85 -40.64 -36.14
CA LYS A 7 -46.40 -40.66 -36.07
C LYS A 7 -45.80 -39.24 -36.12
N LEU A 8 -46.38 -38.36 -36.93
CA LEU A 8 -45.94 -36.98 -37.05
C LEU A 8 -46.16 -36.22 -35.71
N ILE A 9 -47.32 -36.40 -35.06
CA ILE A 9 -47.66 -35.76 -33.81
C ILE A 9 -46.72 -36.24 -32.68
N ILE A 10 -46.39 -37.54 -32.61
CA ILE A 10 -45.44 -38.08 -31.64
C ILE A 10 -44.04 -37.49 -31.88
N PHE A 11 -43.61 -37.38 -33.12
CA PHE A 11 -42.31 -36.80 -33.45
C PHE A 11 -42.18 -35.34 -33.07
N LEU A 12 -43.21 -34.52 -33.31
CA LEU A 12 -43.28 -33.14 -32.90
C LEU A 12 -43.29 -32.98 -31.37
N ALA A 13 -43.98 -33.86 -30.66
CA ALA A 13 -44.00 -33.86 -29.20
C ALA A 13 -42.60 -34.17 -28.61
N ILE A 14 -41.85 -35.09 -29.21
CA ILE A 14 -40.46 -35.39 -28.78
C ILE A 14 -39.54 -34.20 -29.02
N ILE A 15 -39.66 -33.53 -30.16
CA ILE A 15 -38.87 -32.33 -30.45
C ILE A 15 -39.20 -31.23 -29.44
N PHE A 16 -40.48 -31.01 -29.11
CA PHE A 16 -40.91 -30.02 -28.13
C PHE A 16 -40.36 -30.30 -26.73
N LEU A 17 -40.41 -31.56 -26.30
CA LEU A 17 -39.80 -31.99 -25.02
C LEU A 17 -38.29 -31.77 -24.98
N PHE A 18 -37.61 -31.97 -26.11
CA PHE A 18 -36.17 -31.72 -26.22
C PHE A 18 -35.85 -30.25 -26.06
N PHE A 19 -36.63 -29.33 -26.64
CA PHE A 19 -36.46 -27.91 -26.49
C PHE A 19 -36.73 -27.42 -25.03
N ILE A 20 -37.75 -28.01 -24.38
CA ILE A 20 -38.02 -27.73 -22.97
C ILE A 20 -36.83 -28.18 -22.09
N TYR A 21 -36.31 -29.40 -22.33
CA TYR A 21 -35.15 -29.91 -21.58
C TYR A 21 -33.89 -29.08 -21.82
N ALA A 22 -33.60 -28.71 -23.07
CA ALA A 22 -32.48 -27.82 -23.39
C ALA A 22 -32.63 -26.45 -22.73
N GLY A 23 -33.84 -25.84 -22.75
CA GLY A 23 -34.14 -24.59 -22.09
C GLY A 23 -33.97 -24.64 -20.57
N LEU A 24 -34.43 -25.71 -19.92
CA LEU A 24 -34.26 -25.92 -18.49
C LEU A 24 -32.79 -26.11 -18.10
N ARG A 25 -32.00 -26.75 -18.96
CA ARG A 25 -30.58 -26.97 -18.72
C ARG A 25 -29.77 -25.65 -18.81
N THR A 26 -30.07 -24.80 -19.80
CA THR A 26 -29.46 -23.48 -19.93
C THR A 26 -29.88 -22.54 -18.80
N TYR A 27 -31.15 -22.57 -18.38
CA TYR A 27 -31.67 -21.80 -17.25
C TYR A 27 -30.97 -22.18 -15.94
N ASN A 28 -30.83 -23.48 -15.64
CA ASN A 28 -30.13 -23.96 -14.45
C ASN A 28 -28.64 -23.65 -14.47
N SER A 29 -27.98 -23.62 -15.63
CA SER A 29 -26.60 -23.18 -15.79
C SER A 29 -26.49 -21.68 -15.42
N HIS A 30 -27.39 -20.86 -15.94
CA HIS A 30 -27.37 -19.42 -15.68
C HIS A 30 -27.62 -19.07 -14.20
N ILE A 31 -28.49 -19.81 -13.51
CA ILE A 31 -28.71 -19.66 -12.06
C ILE A 31 -27.47 -20.09 -11.27
N LYS A 32 -26.82 -21.20 -11.66
CA LYS A 32 -25.56 -21.62 -11.03
C LYS A 32 -24.46 -20.58 -11.17
N ASP A 33 -24.30 -19.98 -12.35
CA ASP A 33 -23.30 -18.96 -12.60
C ASP A 33 -23.59 -17.66 -11.83
N GLN A 34 -24.87 -17.27 -11.70
CA GLN A 34 -25.28 -16.16 -10.84
C GLN A 34 -25.05 -16.44 -9.36
N LEU A 35 -25.33 -17.65 -8.88
CA LEU A 35 -25.08 -18.06 -7.49
C LEU A 35 -23.59 -18.11 -7.16
N ILE A 36 -22.76 -18.56 -8.09
CA ILE A 36 -21.29 -18.55 -7.95
C ILE A 36 -20.77 -17.13 -7.95
N SER A 37 -21.25 -16.26 -8.84
CA SER A 37 -20.91 -14.85 -8.90
C SER A 37 -21.31 -14.09 -7.63
N SER A 38 -22.52 -14.31 -7.11
CA SER A 38 -22.98 -13.70 -5.85
C SER A 38 -22.23 -14.23 -4.64
N LYS A 39 -21.90 -15.54 -4.58
CA LYS A 39 -21.04 -16.09 -3.54
C LYS A 39 -19.61 -15.51 -3.57
N ASN A 40 -19.06 -15.34 -4.76
CA ASN A 40 -17.74 -14.71 -4.91
C ASN A 40 -17.76 -13.22 -4.55
N GLN A 41 -18.87 -12.51 -4.80
CA GLN A 41 -19.07 -11.14 -4.32
C GLN A 41 -19.26 -11.06 -2.80
N ILE A 42 -19.97 -12.00 -2.18
CA ILE A 42 -20.14 -12.06 -0.73
C ILE A 42 -18.81 -12.42 -0.06
N ASN A 43 -18.07 -13.41 -0.57
CA ASN A 43 -16.76 -13.76 -0.04
C ASN A 43 -15.74 -12.62 -0.24
N SER A 44 -15.79 -11.89 -1.35
CA SER A 44 -14.93 -10.71 -1.55
C SER A 44 -15.32 -9.52 -0.68
N SER A 45 -16.59 -9.43 -0.23
CA SER A 45 -17.03 -8.40 0.73
C SER A 45 -16.72 -8.82 2.17
N GLU A 46 -16.72 -10.11 2.49
CA GLU A 46 -16.28 -10.63 3.81
C GLU A 46 -14.75 -10.64 3.94
N GLU A 47 -13.99 -10.90 2.88
CA GLU A 47 -12.54 -10.69 2.86
C GLU A 47 -12.15 -9.20 2.96
N LYS A 48 -12.95 -8.29 2.40
CA LYS A 48 -12.77 -6.84 2.61
C LYS A 48 -13.07 -6.38 4.03
N SER A 49 -13.83 -7.13 4.83
CA SER A 49 -14.12 -6.80 6.24
C SER A 49 -13.03 -7.25 7.22
N LYS A 50 -12.17 -8.19 6.85
CA LYS A 50 -10.88 -8.44 7.51
C LYS A 50 -9.78 -7.61 6.84
N LYS A 51 -9.91 -6.28 6.81
CA LYS A 51 -8.78 -5.38 6.55
C LYS A 51 -7.73 -5.67 7.62
N GLU A 52 -6.70 -6.43 7.29
CA GLU A 52 -5.50 -6.50 8.12
C GLU A 52 -5.09 -5.06 8.43
N LYS A 53 -4.96 -4.75 9.70
CA LYS A 53 -4.54 -3.45 10.15
C LYS A 53 -3.14 -3.21 9.59
N LYS A 54 -3.01 -2.43 8.53
CA LYS A 54 -1.73 -2.19 7.84
C LYS A 54 -0.85 -1.22 8.61
N PHE A 55 -1.43 -0.44 9.52
CA PHE A 55 -0.74 0.57 10.31
C PHE A 55 -1.48 0.87 11.62
N GLU A 56 -0.77 1.50 12.55
CA GLU A 56 -1.29 2.03 13.80
C GLU A 56 -0.87 3.49 13.94
N ILE A 57 -1.77 4.36 14.38
CA ILE A 57 -1.48 5.77 14.65
C ILE A 57 -1.32 5.94 16.16
N LYS A 58 -0.24 6.60 16.56
CA LYS A 58 0.08 6.92 17.96
C LYS A 58 0.31 8.42 18.10
N ASP A 59 -0.28 9.01 19.14
CA ASP A 59 0.12 10.32 19.56
C ASP A 59 1.48 10.22 20.30
N LEU A 60 2.38 11.17 20.06
CA LEU A 60 3.66 11.22 20.74
C LEU A 60 3.54 11.95 22.07
N SER A 61 4.42 11.61 23.02
CA SER A 61 4.57 12.35 24.27
C SER A 61 5.13 13.76 24.03
N ASN A 62 4.96 14.63 25.02
CA ASN A 62 5.51 15.99 24.93
C ASN A 62 7.03 16.02 24.82
N GLU A 63 7.72 15.05 25.44
CA GLU A 63 9.17 14.89 25.34
C GLU A 63 9.61 14.51 23.94
N GLU A 64 8.94 13.54 23.32
CA GLU A 64 9.23 13.14 21.94
C GLU A 64 8.93 14.26 20.95
N LYS A 65 7.84 15.00 21.15
CA LYS A 65 7.51 16.18 20.35
C LYS A 65 8.64 17.21 20.44
N LYS A 66 9.09 17.56 21.66
CA LYS A 66 10.15 18.53 21.89
C LYS A 66 11.49 18.13 21.23
N GLN A 67 11.86 16.85 21.31
CA GLN A 67 13.04 16.33 20.61
C GLN A 67 12.93 16.53 19.10
N ARG A 68 11.74 16.37 18.52
CA ARG A 68 11.52 16.61 17.10
C ARG A 68 11.57 18.09 16.73
N GLU A 69 11.02 18.98 17.57
CA GLU A 69 11.12 20.42 17.39
C GLU A 69 12.58 20.90 17.40
N GLU A 70 13.38 20.40 18.32
CA GLU A 70 14.82 20.68 18.39
C GLU A 70 15.56 20.18 17.15
N SER A 71 15.23 18.98 16.66
CA SER A 71 15.82 18.38 15.46
C SER A 71 15.45 19.12 14.17
N LEU A 72 14.23 19.64 14.09
CA LEU A 72 13.69 20.32 12.91
C LEU A 72 13.93 21.82 12.90
N GLY A 73 14.20 22.41 14.06
CA GLY A 73 14.42 23.85 14.22
C GLY A 73 13.16 24.70 14.08
N PHE A 74 11.98 24.12 14.28
CA PHE A 74 10.71 24.83 14.27
C PHE A 74 9.69 24.21 15.24
N GLU A 75 8.71 25.02 15.66
CA GLU A 75 7.63 24.61 16.54
C GLU A 75 6.61 23.72 15.83
N ILE A 76 6.15 22.67 16.50
CA ILE A 76 5.18 21.69 15.99
C ILE A 76 3.86 21.88 16.74
N SER A 77 2.76 22.11 16.02
CA SER A 77 1.44 22.22 16.65
C SER A 77 0.89 20.84 17.04
N GLU A 78 1.00 19.87 16.13
CA GLU A 78 0.55 18.48 16.34
C GLU A 78 1.51 17.51 15.66
N ILE A 79 1.78 16.38 16.32
CA ILE A 79 2.61 15.29 15.76
C ILE A 79 2.00 13.94 16.07
N LYS A 80 1.94 13.06 15.06
CA LYS A 80 1.51 11.67 15.20
C LYS A 80 2.54 10.75 14.56
N TYR A 81 2.78 9.62 15.19
CA TYR A 81 3.58 8.54 14.58
C TYR A 81 2.67 7.49 13.98
N ILE A 82 2.91 7.15 12.75
CA ILE A 82 2.20 6.13 11.98
C ILE A 82 3.13 4.95 11.83
N LYS A 83 2.94 3.92 12.65
CA LYS A 83 3.70 2.68 12.60
C LYS A 83 3.13 1.78 11.51
N PHE A 84 3.95 1.37 10.55
CA PHE A 84 3.54 0.37 9.56
C PHE A 84 3.77 -1.03 10.12
N PHE A 85 2.78 -1.91 9.94
CA PHE A 85 2.97 -3.31 10.25
C PHE A 85 3.72 -4.01 9.11
N GLU A 86 4.63 -4.89 9.49
CA GLU A 86 5.21 -5.81 8.53
C GLU A 86 4.07 -6.66 7.98
N GLY A 87 3.88 -6.62 6.65
CA GLY A 87 2.93 -7.51 5.98
C GLY A 87 3.40 -8.98 6.09
N GLU A 88 2.95 -9.83 5.17
CA GLU A 88 3.43 -11.21 5.09
C GLU A 88 4.97 -11.26 5.10
N LYS A 89 5.50 -12.23 5.84
CA LYS A 89 6.95 -12.47 5.89
C LYS A 89 7.49 -12.61 4.47
N TYR A 90 8.54 -11.87 4.17
CA TYR A 90 9.20 -11.99 2.88
C TYR A 90 9.63 -13.44 2.62
N ARG A 91 9.25 -13.97 1.47
CA ARG A 91 9.67 -15.30 1.02
C ARG A 91 10.76 -15.14 -0.02
N GLU A 92 11.87 -15.85 0.21
CA GLU A 92 12.95 -15.90 -0.77
C GLU A 92 12.42 -16.33 -2.14
N GLN A 93 12.88 -15.67 -3.19
CA GLN A 93 12.46 -15.91 -4.56
C GLN A 93 13.59 -16.53 -5.37
N GLU A 94 13.26 -17.50 -6.24
CA GLU A 94 14.21 -17.97 -7.22
C GLU A 94 14.61 -16.84 -8.17
N VAL A 95 15.93 -16.69 -8.35
CA VAL A 95 16.51 -15.70 -9.26
C VAL A 95 17.66 -16.29 -10.04
N LYS A 96 17.72 -16.00 -11.34
CA LYS A 96 18.85 -16.37 -12.19
C LYS A 96 20.00 -15.39 -11.94
N ASN A 97 20.98 -15.81 -11.18
CA ASN A 97 22.17 -15.02 -10.85
C ASN A 97 23.36 -15.51 -11.68
N LYS A 98 23.37 -15.22 -12.98
CA LYS A 98 24.41 -15.67 -13.92
C LYS A 98 25.79 -15.10 -13.58
N GLU A 99 25.82 -13.86 -13.16
CA GLU A 99 27.02 -13.11 -12.77
C GLU A 99 27.56 -13.53 -11.40
N GLY A 100 26.79 -14.35 -10.65
CA GLY A 100 27.14 -14.85 -9.34
C GLY A 100 27.32 -13.75 -8.31
N TYR A 101 26.50 -12.71 -8.37
CA TYR A 101 26.49 -11.63 -7.38
C TYR A 101 26.20 -12.15 -5.99
N LYS A 102 26.96 -11.65 -5.02
CA LYS A 102 26.74 -11.87 -3.59
C LYS A 102 26.62 -10.54 -2.88
N ILE A 103 25.68 -10.46 -1.95
CA ILE A 103 25.52 -9.29 -1.07
C ILE A 103 26.24 -9.62 0.23
N GLU A 104 27.18 -8.76 0.63
CA GLU A 104 28.07 -8.95 1.76
C GLU A 104 28.17 -7.66 2.59
N ASP A 105 28.74 -7.74 3.78
CA ASP A 105 29.02 -6.60 4.66
C ASP A 105 27.81 -5.68 4.88
N ILE A 106 26.65 -6.28 5.19
CA ILE A 106 25.41 -5.56 5.42
C ILE A 106 25.49 -4.83 6.76
N SER A 107 25.31 -3.50 6.72
CA SER A 107 25.13 -2.66 7.91
C SER A 107 23.76 -2.01 7.90
N GLU A 108 23.09 -1.92 9.06
CA GLU A 108 21.75 -1.37 9.21
C GLU A 108 21.78 -0.16 10.14
N VAL A 109 21.15 0.95 9.72
CA VAL A 109 20.82 2.09 10.57
C VAL A 109 19.31 2.18 10.67
N LYS A 110 18.78 2.07 11.90
CA LYS A 110 17.32 2.02 12.15
C LYS A 110 16.72 3.38 12.46
N ASN A 111 15.44 3.50 12.17
CA ASN A 111 14.57 4.60 12.61
C ASN A 111 15.08 5.99 12.18
N VAL A 112 15.60 6.07 10.95
CA VAL A 112 16.01 7.34 10.35
C VAL A 112 14.79 8.04 9.80
N VAL A 113 14.53 9.28 10.23
CA VAL A 113 13.46 10.09 9.65
C VAL A 113 14.00 10.91 8.48
N GLU A 114 13.44 10.74 7.30
CA GLU A 114 13.82 11.49 6.12
C GLU A 114 13.04 12.82 6.04
N PHE A 115 13.66 13.91 6.50
CA PHE A 115 13.10 15.27 6.38
C PHE A 115 13.41 15.94 5.03
N SER A 116 14.38 15.41 4.31
CA SER A 116 14.77 15.86 2.96
C SER A 116 14.44 14.76 1.95
N GLY A 117 13.62 15.03 0.96
CA GLY A 117 13.27 14.07 -0.08
C GLY A 117 11.77 14.07 -0.39
N ASP A 118 11.30 13.01 -1.01
CA ASP A 118 9.88 12.84 -1.37
C ASP A 118 9.04 12.62 -0.11
N HIS A 119 8.55 13.70 0.47
CA HIS A 119 7.57 13.67 1.54
C HIS A 119 6.26 14.29 1.07
N TYR A 120 5.16 13.83 1.62
CA TYR A 120 3.86 14.45 1.36
C TYR A 120 3.74 15.76 2.14
N GLN A 121 3.28 16.82 1.47
CA GLN A 121 2.96 18.08 2.08
C GLN A 121 1.60 18.60 1.58
N SER A 122 0.79 19.11 2.50
CA SER A 122 -0.44 19.85 2.21
C SER A 122 -0.40 21.19 2.92
N ILE A 123 -0.81 22.23 2.24
CA ILE A 123 -0.84 23.60 2.77
C ILE A 123 -2.30 24.06 2.84
N CYS A 124 -2.67 24.67 3.95
CA CYS A 124 -3.97 25.29 4.16
C CYS A 124 -3.80 26.75 4.59
N ASP A 125 -4.18 27.68 3.72
CA ASP A 125 -4.24 29.12 4.03
C ASP A 125 -5.70 29.48 4.38
N ASN A 126 -6.06 29.33 5.66
CA ASN A 126 -7.40 29.61 6.15
C ASN A 126 -7.57 31.09 6.52
N LYS A 127 -7.88 31.92 5.55
CA LYS A 127 -8.19 33.35 5.72
C LYS A 127 -9.56 33.65 6.32
N LYS A 128 -10.45 32.64 6.41
CA LYS A 128 -11.78 32.78 7.00
C LYS A 128 -11.68 32.90 8.52
N ASN A 129 -12.77 33.31 9.16
CA ASN A 129 -12.87 33.31 10.62
C ASN A 129 -13.27 31.97 11.22
N GLU A 130 -13.80 31.06 10.37
CA GLU A 130 -14.30 29.75 10.78
C GLU A 130 -13.22 28.68 10.65
N GLU A 131 -13.35 27.61 11.45
CA GLU A 131 -12.52 26.42 11.35
C GLU A 131 -12.76 25.71 10.00
N VAL A 132 -11.69 25.22 9.38
CA VAL A 132 -11.74 24.34 8.19
C VAL A 132 -11.04 23.02 8.51
N THR A 133 -11.38 21.97 7.74
CA THR A 133 -10.80 20.65 7.90
C THR A 133 -9.95 20.29 6.70
N VAL A 134 -8.68 19.95 6.93
CA VAL A 134 -7.78 19.36 5.94
C VAL A 134 -7.86 17.84 6.05
N LYS A 135 -8.30 17.17 4.99
CA LYS A 135 -8.42 15.70 4.94
C LYS A 135 -7.14 15.08 4.41
N ILE A 136 -6.60 14.13 5.16
CA ILE A 136 -5.45 13.33 4.78
C ILE A 136 -5.96 11.92 4.47
N GLY A 137 -6.12 11.61 3.19
CA GLY A 137 -6.58 10.30 2.70
C GLY A 137 -5.43 9.34 2.40
N GLU A 138 -5.54 8.68 1.27
CA GLU A 138 -4.58 7.67 0.83
C GLU A 138 -3.19 8.23 0.55
N LYS A 139 -2.17 7.52 1.04
CA LYS A 139 -0.75 7.83 0.83
C LYS A 139 0.01 6.57 0.43
N LYS A 140 0.97 6.75 -0.48
CA LYS A 140 1.82 5.70 -0.99
C LYS A 140 3.25 5.91 -0.52
N PHE A 141 3.83 4.87 0.08
CA PHE A 141 5.24 4.79 0.42
C PHE A 141 5.85 3.63 -0.36
N LYS A 142 7.14 3.68 -0.58
CA LYS A 142 7.84 2.54 -1.20
C LYS A 142 9.21 2.35 -0.59
N ASN A 143 9.63 1.10 -0.52
CA ASN A 143 11.03 0.77 -0.32
C ASN A 143 11.82 1.17 -1.56
N ASP A 144 13.09 1.47 -1.39
CA ASP A 144 13.96 1.87 -2.49
C ASP A 144 15.34 1.24 -2.35
N TYR A 145 16.07 1.14 -3.46
CA TYR A 145 17.46 0.73 -3.45
C TYR A 145 18.24 1.41 -4.56
N MET A 146 19.52 1.60 -4.32
CA MET A 146 20.47 2.19 -5.26
C MET A 146 21.73 1.32 -5.31
N THR A 147 22.20 1.05 -6.51
CA THR A 147 23.40 0.27 -6.76
C THR A 147 24.12 0.80 -8.00
N ASP A 148 25.45 0.70 -8.01
CA ASP A 148 26.28 1.06 -9.15
C ASP A 148 26.30 -0.04 -10.25
N LEU A 149 25.59 -1.13 -10.05
CA LEU A 149 25.51 -2.27 -10.96
C LEU A 149 24.04 -2.59 -11.32
N PRO A 150 23.79 -3.05 -12.55
CA PRO A 150 22.47 -3.52 -12.95
C PRO A 150 22.21 -4.92 -12.37
N ILE A 151 21.95 -4.99 -11.07
CA ILE A 151 21.63 -6.22 -10.34
C ILE A 151 20.11 -6.40 -10.19
N ASP A 152 19.63 -7.66 -10.28
CA ASP A 152 18.22 -7.95 -10.05
C ASP A 152 17.85 -7.64 -8.59
N ALA A 153 16.79 -6.84 -8.40
CA ALA A 153 16.25 -6.48 -7.10
C ALA A 153 15.95 -7.69 -6.20
N LYS A 154 15.62 -8.83 -6.78
CA LYS A 154 15.35 -10.07 -6.03
C LYS A 154 16.61 -10.61 -5.32
N ILE A 155 17.79 -10.45 -5.90
CA ILE A 155 19.07 -10.85 -5.27
C ILE A 155 19.25 -10.03 -4.00
N ILE A 156 19.03 -8.71 -4.08
CA ILE A 156 19.13 -7.80 -2.94
C ILE A 156 18.05 -8.13 -1.90
N SER A 157 16.81 -8.31 -2.34
CA SER A 157 15.68 -8.63 -1.47
C SER A 157 15.90 -9.92 -0.69
N ASN A 158 16.42 -10.98 -1.35
CA ASN A 158 16.74 -12.25 -0.72
C ASN A 158 17.82 -12.08 0.36
N ALA A 159 18.85 -11.30 0.09
CA ALA A 159 19.94 -11.06 1.04
C ALA A 159 19.51 -10.21 2.24
N LEU A 160 18.64 -9.21 2.02
CA LEU A 160 18.17 -8.30 3.07
C LEU A 160 16.92 -8.82 3.82
N GLY A 161 16.24 -9.84 3.29
CA GLY A 161 15.04 -10.43 3.91
C GLY A 161 13.77 -9.57 3.78
N PHE A 162 13.73 -8.60 2.85
CA PHE A 162 12.55 -7.81 2.54
C PHE A 162 12.53 -7.40 1.07
N ASP A 163 11.34 -7.14 0.52
CA ASP A 163 11.21 -6.66 -0.86
C ASP A 163 11.65 -5.20 -0.97
N VAL A 164 12.79 -4.98 -1.64
CA VAL A 164 13.39 -3.64 -1.85
C VAL A 164 12.59 -2.74 -2.80
N LYS A 165 11.56 -3.28 -3.47
CA LYS A 165 10.62 -2.55 -4.34
C LYS A 165 9.20 -2.49 -3.79
N ARG A 166 8.97 -2.97 -2.56
CA ARG A 166 7.62 -3.02 -1.97
C ARG A 166 7.00 -1.64 -1.93
N GLU A 167 5.76 -1.56 -2.39
CA GLU A 167 4.89 -0.40 -2.24
C GLU A 167 3.93 -0.62 -1.06
N ILE A 168 3.77 0.41 -0.24
CA ILE A 168 2.91 0.43 0.94
C ILE A 168 1.86 1.49 0.71
N LEU A 169 0.62 1.06 0.51
CA LEU A 169 -0.54 1.94 0.34
C LEU A 169 -1.33 1.95 1.63
N ILE A 170 -1.51 3.14 2.22
CA ILE A 170 -2.29 3.34 3.44
C ILE A 170 -3.33 4.44 3.22
N ASP A 171 -4.52 4.22 3.75
CA ASP A 171 -5.56 5.24 3.82
C ASP A 171 -5.63 5.73 5.27
N LEU A 172 -5.11 6.93 5.51
CA LEU A 172 -5.01 7.50 6.86
C LEU A 172 -6.37 7.94 7.38
N ASN A 173 -7.24 8.42 6.49
CA ASN A 173 -8.56 8.95 6.83
C ASN A 173 -8.53 9.87 8.08
N LEU A 174 -7.57 10.81 8.07
CA LEU A 174 -7.37 11.76 9.16
C LEU A 174 -7.93 13.13 8.79
N ASP A 175 -8.61 13.74 9.74
CA ASP A 175 -9.12 15.10 9.68
C ASP A 175 -8.27 16.01 10.58
N ILE A 176 -7.59 16.98 9.96
CA ILE A 176 -6.80 18.00 10.66
C ILE A 176 -7.58 19.31 10.69
N LYS A 177 -7.94 19.76 11.87
CA LYS A 177 -8.66 21.01 12.09
C LYS A 177 -7.72 22.20 12.04
N VAL A 178 -8.08 23.20 11.25
CA VAL A 178 -7.33 24.46 11.11
C VAL A 178 -8.25 25.61 11.44
N GLU A 179 -7.97 26.27 12.55
CA GLU A 179 -8.74 27.40 13.07
C GLU A 179 -8.79 28.55 12.06
N GLY A 180 -9.73 29.47 12.25
CA GLY A 180 -9.82 30.67 11.43
C GLY A 180 -8.56 31.54 11.54
N LYS A 181 -8.24 32.28 10.47
CA LYS A 181 -7.06 33.16 10.38
C LYS A 181 -5.75 32.41 10.70
N THR A 182 -5.60 31.21 10.17
CA THR A 182 -4.45 30.35 10.42
C THR A 182 -3.90 29.77 9.12
N PHE A 183 -2.59 29.90 8.95
CA PHE A 183 -1.83 29.16 7.94
C PHE A 183 -1.36 27.85 8.56
N ALA A 184 -1.63 26.72 7.88
CA ALA A 184 -1.21 25.42 8.35
C ALA A 184 -0.48 24.64 7.26
N THR A 185 0.58 23.96 7.67
CA THR A 185 1.29 22.97 6.84
C THR A 185 1.18 21.61 7.49
N VAL A 186 0.69 20.64 6.74
CA VAL A 186 0.63 19.23 7.15
C VAL A 186 1.64 18.46 6.33
N SER A 187 2.64 17.89 6.97
CA SER A 187 3.71 17.14 6.33
C SER A 187 3.77 15.70 6.84
N LEU A 188 4.11 14.76 5.96
CA LEU A 188 4.24 13.35 6.29
C LEU A 188 5.62 12.87 5.90
N TYR A 189 6.47 12.64 6.88
CA TYR A 189 7.88 12.25 6.71
C TYR A 189 8.06 10.76 6.94
N PRO A 190 8.62 10.00 5.99
CA PRO A 190 8.86 8.57 6.18
C PRO A 190 9.93 8.31 7.23
N GLU A 191 9.71 7.29 8.04
CA GLU A 191 10.74 6.68 8.89
C GLU A 191 11.23 5.43 8.19
N ILE A 192 12.55 5.30 8.05
CA ILE A 192 13.19 4.22 7.32
C ILE A 192 14.25 3.49 8.14
N ASN A 193 14.47 2.22 7.81
CA ASN A 193 15.73 1.54 8.07
C ASN A 193 16.59 1.60 6.81
N SER A 194 17.81 2.09 6.94
CA SER A 194 18.78 2.18 5.85
C SER A 194 19.78 1.04 5.95
N TYR A 195 20.05 0.36 4.84
CA TYR A 195 20.97 -0.76 4.71
C TYR A 195 22.06 -0.41 3.72
N ASP A 196 23.32 -0.30 4.18
CA ASP A 196 24.47 -0.21 3.30
C ASP A 196 25.05 -1.62 3.15
N PHE A 197 25.46 -2.00 1.95
CA PHE A 197 26.00 -3.33 1.65
C PHE A 197 27.03 -3.29 0.51
N LYS A 198 27.81 -4.37 0.40
CA LYS A 198 28.70 -4.61 -0.74
C LYS A 198 28.10 -5.64 -1.69
N ILE A 199 28.39 -5.48 -2.96
CA ILE A 199 28.04 -6.40 -4.05
C ILE A 199 29.33 -6.94 -4.62
N ALA A 200 29.61 -8.23 -4.43
CA ALA A 200 30.74 -8.92 -5.03
C ALA A 200 30.25 -9.75 -6.23
N ASN A 201 31.03 -9.79 -7.33
CA ASN A 201 30.79 -10.68 -8.46
C ASN A 201 31.83 -11.82 -8.50
N LYS A 202 31.70 -12.74 -9.46
CA LYS A 202 32.63 -13.85 -9.68
C LYS A 202 34.07 -13.41 -9.93
N ASP A 203 34.27 -12.24 -10.49
CA ASP A 203 35.57 -11.69 -10.86
C ASP A 203 36.25 -10.96 -9.69
N GLY A 204 35.62 -10.96 -8.50
CA GLY A 204 36.13 -10.30 -7.32
C GLY A 204 35.94 -8.77 -7.32
N ASN A 205 35.22 -8.22 -8.29
CA ASN A 205 34.88 -6.80 -8.26
C ASN A 205 33.86 -6.51 -7.18
N ILE A 206 34.14 -5.50 -6.34
CA ILE A 206 33.26 -5.06 -5.26
C ILE A 206 32.67 -3.70 -5.58
N ARG A 207 31.37 -3.56 -5.42
CA ARG A 207 30.61 -2.31 -5.52
C ARG A 207 29.79 -2.09 -4.27
N LYS A 208 29.35 -0.85 -4.06
CA LYS A 208 28.49 -0.48 -2.94
C LYS A 208 27.04 -0.46 -3.39
N GLY A 209 26.15 -0.76 -2.46
CA GLY A 209 24.73 -0.59 -2.61
C GLY A 209 24.11 -0.05 -1.33
N ARG A 210 22.96 0.56 -1.47
CA ARG A 210 22.12 1.01 -0.36
C ARG A 210 20.69 0.62 -0.62
N ALA A 211 19.97 0.19 0.43
CA ALA A 211 18.53 -0.01 0.37
C ALA A 211 17.86 0.71 1.55
N LYS A 212 16.60 1.11 1.34
CA LYS A 212 15.77 1.77 2.33
C LYS A 212 14.49 0.99 2.52
N LYS A 213 14.18 0.60 3.75
CA LYS A 213 12.92 -0.05 4.14
C LYS A 213 12.08 0.95 4.92
N VAL A 214 10.92 1.31 4.40
CA VAL A 214 10.00 2.20 5.12
C VAL A 214 9.32 1.41 6.24
N CYS A 215 9.42 1.92 7.47
CA CYS A 215 8.91 1.28 8.69
C CYS A 215 7.72 2.03 9.30
N GLY A 216 7.60 3.32 9.02
CA GLY A 216 6.56 4.19 9.53
C GLY A 216 6.60 5.56 8.89
N ALA A 217 5.86 6.51 9.46
CA ALA A 217 5.91 7.91 9.07
C ALA A 217 5.53 8.82 10.24
N TYR A 218 6.05 10.04 10.23
CA TYR A 218 5.62 11.11 11.14
C TYR A 218 4.72 12.08 10.41
N LEU A 219 3.48 12.22 10.90
CA LEU A 219 2.59 13.30 10.50
C LEU A 219 2.88 14.50 11.39
N ILE A 220 3.32 15.61 10.78
CA ILE A 220 3.68 16.84 11.48
C ILE A 220 2.77 17.98 10.99
N VAL A 221 2.12 18.66 11.91
CA VAL A 221 1.28 19.83 11.65
C VAL A 221 1.93 21.06 12.25
N ARG A 222 2.16 22.06 11.41
CA ARG A 222 2.55 23.42 11.87
C ARG A 222 1.37 24.34 11.62
N LYS A 223 1.09 25.23 12.58
CA LYS A 223 0.04 26.25 12.49
C LYS A 223 0.60 27.60 12.88
N GLU A 224 0.38 28.61 12.06
CA GLU A 224 0.81 29.97 12.28
C GLU A 224 -0.39 30.92 12.12
N LYS A 225 -0.57 31.85 13.07
CA LYS A 225 -1.64 32.85 12.95
C LYS A 225 -1.31 33.84 11.85
N ILE A 226 -2.30 34.12 11.00
CA ILE A 226 -2.18 35.13 9.95
C ILE A 226 -2.38 36.50 10.64
N ASN A 227 -1.31 37.27 10.74
CA ASN A 227 -1.40 38.66 11.25
C ASN A 227 -2.09 39.51 10.19
N GLU A 228 -3.19 40.16 10.55
CA GLU A 228 -3.81 41.21 9.75
C GLU A 228 -2.89 42.45 9.83
N SER A 229 -2.23 42.78 8.74
CA SER A 229 -1.50 44.04 8.59
C SER A 229 -2.41 45.16 8.14
#